data_d9c83104fb22c9c125a337472f8eb805
#
_entry.id   d9c83104fb22c9c125a337472f8eb805
#
_cell.length_a   1.000
_cell.length_b   1.000
_cell.length_c   1.000
_cell.angle_alpha   90.00
_cell.angle_beta   90.00
_cell.angle_gamma   90.00
#
_symmetry.space_group_name_H-M   'P 1'
#
loop_
_entity.id
_entity.type
_entity.pdbx_description
1 polymer ?
#
loop_
_entity_poly.entity_id
_entity_poly.type
_entity_poly.pdbx_seq_one_letter_code
_entity_poly.pdbx_strand_id
1 'polypeptide(L)'
;MKKRMGIVAAVATAMLCSSFAFAAPIKIGLMAPITGAFASEGQDMQKICELMTEELNKAGGINGNKVQLVIEDDGSTPRSAATAASRLVAADVCAAIGTYGSAVTEASQDIYDEAGIVQIGTGSTSIRLTAKGMKRFFRTCPRDDEQGRVAQSTLAKFGFKKIAI
;
A
#
# COMPACT_ATOMS: atom_id res chain seq x y z
N MET A 1 -49.56 -36.18 10.90
CA MET A 1 -48.36 -36.16 10.04
C MET A 1 -48.14 -34.84 9.29
N LYS A 2 -49.18 -34.13 8.79
CA LYS A 2 -49.00 -32.88 8.01
C LYS A 2 -48.41 -31.68 8.80
N LYS A 3 -48.64 -31.54 10.12
CA LYS A 3 -48.08 -30.45 10.95
C LYS A 3 -46.58 -30.53 11.21
N ARG A 4 -45.99 -31.73 11.24
CA ARG A 4 -44.56 -31.93 11.49
C ARG A 4 -43.70 -31.65 10.25
N MET A 5 -44.28 -31.86 9.05
CA MET A 5 -43.59 -31.57 7.76
C MET A 5 -43.42 -30.08 7.51
N GLY A 6 -44.35 -29.22 7.96
CA GLY A 6 -44.25 -27.77 7.83
C GLY A 6 -43.14 -27.15 8.69
N ILE A 7 -42.89 -27.69 9.90
CA ILE A 7 -41.85 -27.18 10.81
C ILE A 7 -40.45 -27.54 10.30
N VAL A 8 -40.26 -28.74 9.74
CA VAL A 8 -38.95 -29.16 9.16
C VAL A 8 -38.61 -28.36 7.94
N ALA A 9 -39.57 -28.03 7.08
CA ALA A 9 -39.34 -27.18 5.90
C ALA A 9 -39.00 -25.73 6.29
N ALA A 10 -39.65 -25.16 7.31
CA ALA A 10 -39.35 -23.81 7.80
C ALA A 10 -37.95 -23.68 8.43
N VAL A 11 -37.50 -24.71 9.19
CA VAL A 11 -36.17 -24.75 9.79
C VAL A 11 -35.09 -24.92 8.71
N ALA A 12 -35.31 -25.74 7.68
CA ALA A 12 -34.37 -25.89 6.56
C ALA A 12 -34.21 -24.61 5.74
N THR A 13 -35.31 -23.86 5.51
CA THR A 13 -35.27 -22.57 4.82
C THR A 13 -34.54 -21.49 5.64
N ALA A 14 -34.70 -21.46 6.96
CA ALA A 14 -34.02 -20.54 7.85
C ALA A 14 -32.50 -20.82 7.92
N MET A 15 -32.04 -22.07 7.79
CA MET A 15 -30.63 -22.44 7.74
C MET A 15 -29.94 -22.06 6.41
N LEU A 16 -30.68 -21.98 5.30
CA LEU A 16 -30.13 -21.55 4.01
C LEU A 16 -29.94 -20.01 3.89
N CYS A 17 -30.65 -19.22 4.71
CA CYS A 17 -30.55 -17.77 4.70
C CYS A 17 -29.44 -17.19 5.60
N SER A 18 -28.72 -18.02 6.35
CA SER A 18 -27.79 -17.55 7.38
C SER A 18 -26.33 -17.43 6.96
N SER A 19 -25.99 -17.37 5.67
CA SER A 19 -24.57 -17.48 5.26
C SER A 19 -24.06 -16.44 4.28
N PHE A 20 -24.61 -15.23 4.23
CA PHE A 20 -23.95 -14.12 3.56
C PHE A 20 -23.64 -12.98 4.54
N ALA A 21 -22.94 -13.29 5.61
CA ALA A 21 -22.20 -12.25 6.30
C ALA A 21 -21.03 -11.88 5.37
N PHE A 22 -21.18 -10.84 4.55
CA PHE A 22 -20.04 -10.25 3.85
C PHE A 22 -19.05 -9.81 4.95
N ALA A 23 -17.92 -10.47 5.03
CA ALA A 23 -16.84 -10.01 5.89
C ALA A 23 -16.45 -8.58 5.48
N ALA A 24 -16.09 -7.77 6.45
CA ALA A 24 -15.65 -6.39 6.17
C ALA A 24 -14.50 -6.39 5.15
N PRO A 25 -14.46 -5.44 4.22
CA PRO A 25 -13.39 -5.40 3.22
C PRO A 25 -12.03 -5.20 3.88
N ILE A 26 -11.00 -5.81 3.30
CA ILE A 26 -9.61 -5.57 3.68
C ILE A 26 -9.21 -4.22 3.11
N LYS A 27 -8.95 -3.24 3.99
CA LYS A 27 -8.54 -1.90 3.57
C LYS A 27 -7.04 -1.83 3.41
N ILE A 28 -6.58 -1.42 2.21
CA ILE A 28 -5.19 -1.14 1.88
C ILE A 28 -5.08 0.35 1.57
N GLY A 29 -4.15 1.04 2.23
CA GLY A 29 -3.87 2.44 1.97
C GLY A 29 -2.94 2.61 0.78
N LEU A 30 -3.19 3.61 -0.06
CA LEU A 30 -2.23 4.18 -1.00
C LEU A 30 -1.95 5.61 -0.56
N MET A 31 -0.72 5.90 -0.17
CA MET A 31 -0.23 7.26 -0.01
C MET A 31 0.67 7.59 -1.19
N ALA A 32 0.29 8.54 -2.01
CA ALA A 32 1.00 8.89 -3.23
C ALA A 32 0.95 10.39 -3.51
N PRO A 33 1.94 10.95 -4.22
CA PRO A 33 1.94 12.36 -4.60
C PRO A 33 0.98 12.62 -5.77
N ILE A 34 -0.35 12.59 -5.51
CA ILE A 34 -1.36 12.84 -6.54
C ILE A 34 -1.26 14.28 -7.06
N THR A 35 -0.80 15.19 -6.19
CA THR A 35 -0.48 16.58 -6.55
C THR A 35 0.97 16.91 -6.19
N GLY A 36 1.46 18.09 -6.63
CA GLY A 36 2.81 18.56 -6.33
C GLY A 36 3.86 18.13 -7.34
N ALA A 37 5.13 18.12 -6.90
CA ALA A 37 6.30 17.97 -7.79
C ALA A 37 6.38 16.59 -8.49
N PHE A 38 5.80 15.56 -7.89
CA PHE A 38 5.81 14.18 -8.40
C PHE A 38 4.41 13.69 -8.79
N ALA A 39 3.53 14.61 -9.22
CA ALA A 39 2.14 14.29 -9.52
C ALA A 39 1.98 13.25 -10.65
N SER A 40 2.87 13.26 -11.64
CA SER A 40 2.86 12.27 -12.74
C SER A 40 3.02 10.85 -12.20
N GLU A 41 4.04 10.65 -11.37
CA GLU A 41 4.35 9.36 -10.75
C GLU A 41 3.25 8.92 -9.79
N GLY A 42 2.71 9.86 -9.00
CA GLY A 42 1.64 9.58 -8.04
C GLY A 42 0.34 9.15 -8.70
N GLN A 43 -0.04 9.82 -9.79
CA GLN A 43 -1.22 9.46 -10.58
C GLN A 43 -1.08 8.10 -11.26
N ASP A 44 0.12 7.74 -11.72
CA ASP A 44 0.38 6.42 -12.28
C ASP A 44 0.36 5.34 -11.19
N MET A 45 0.91 5.61 -10.01
CA MET A 45 0.77 4.73 -8.84
C MET A 45 -0.71 4.49 -8.49
N GLN A 46 -1.54 5.54 -8.50
CA GLN A 46 -2.96 5.43 -8.24
C GLN A 46 -3.65 4.51 -9.25
N LYS A 47 -3.47 4.77 -10.55
CA LYS A 47 -4.08 3.96 -11.62
C LYS A 47 -3.70 2.48 -11.52
N ILE A 48 -2.43 2.19 -11.25
CA ILE A 48 -1.94 0.81 -11.09
C ILE A 48 -2.60 0.15 -9.87
N CYS A 49 -2.65 0.82 -8.72
CA CYS A 49 -3.27 0.27 -7.52
C CYS A 49 -4.79 0.06 -7.69
N GLU A 50 -5.48 0.98 -8.37
CA GLU A 50 -6.90 0.82 -8.70
C GLU A 50 -7.12 -0.40 -9.60
N LEU A 51 -6.35 -0.53 -10.70
CA LEU A 51 -6.41 -1.67 -11.60
C LEU A 51 -6.14 -3.00 -10.88
N MET A 52 -5.08 -3.07 -10.10
CA MET A 52 -4.71 -4.27 -9.33
C MET A 52 -5.78 -4.64 -8.31
N THR A 53 -6.39 -3.65 -7.65
CA THR A 53 -7.49 -3.86 -6.70
C THR A 53 -8.72 -4.42 -7.40
N GLU A 54 -9.05 -3.89 -8.58
CA GLU A 54 -10.16 -4.38 -9.40
C GLU A 54 -9.93 -5.84 -9.83
N GLU A 55 -8.76 -6.16 -10.37
CA GLU A 55 -8.40 -7.52 -10.82
C GLU A 55 -8.41 -8.51 -9.64
N LEU A 56 -7.83 -8.12 -8.50
CA LEU A 56 -7.85 -8.94 -7.29
C LEU A 56 -9.28 -9.21 -6.82
N ASN A 57 -10.13 -8.20 -6.86
CA ASN A 57 -11.53 -8.33 -6.48
C ASN A 57 -12.35 -9.17 -7.49
N LYS A 58 -12.03 -9.13 -8.78
CA LYS A 58 -12.62 -10.02 -9.80
C LYS A 58 -12.22 -11.48 -9.54
N ALA A 59 -10.98 -11.70 -9.12
CA ALA A 59 -10.47 -13.04 -8.75
C ALA A 59 -11.03 -13.59 -7.43
N GLY A 60 -11.88 -12.85 -6.72
CA GLY A 60 -12.50 -13.28 -5.46
C GLY A 60 -11.95 -12.60 -4.20
N GLY A 61 -11.01 -11.66 -4.35
CA GLY A 61 -10.40 -10.95 -3.23
C GLY A 61 -9.34 -11.76 -2.48
N ILE A 62 -9.05 -11.37 -1.25
CA ILE A 62 -8.10 -12.06 -0.38
C ILE A 62 -8.88 -12.96 0.58
N ASN A 63 -8.70 -14.26 0.47
CA ASN A 63 -9.45 -15.26 1.28
C ASN A 63 -10.98 -15.04 1.23
N GLY A 64 -11.50 -14.66 0.06
CA GLY A 64 -12.95 -14.39 -0.11
C GLY A 64 -13.39 -12.99 0.32
N ASN A 65 -12.51 -12.17 0.90
CA ASN A 65 -12.82 -10.81 1.30
C ASN A 65 -12.43 -9.83 0.19
N LYS A 66 -13.32 -8.89 -0.11
CA LYS A 66 -13.01 -7.79 -1.05
C LYS A 66 -11.93 -6.89 -0.48
N VAL A 67 -11.07 -6.37 -1.36
CA VAL A 67 -10.10 -5.33 -1.05
C VAL A 67 -10.70 -3.97 -1.33
N GLN A 68 -10.53 -3.05 -0.41
CA GLN A 68 -10.87 -1.63 -0.57
C GLN A 68 -9.57 -0.82 -0.56
N LEU A 69 -9.32 -0.11 -1.64
CA LEU A 69 -8.21 0.85 -1.71
C LEU A 69 -8.66 2.17 -1.09
N VAL A 70 -7.86 2.70 -0.15
CA VAL A 70 -8.04 4.02 0.47
C VAL A 70 -6.88 4.88 0.02
N ILE A 71 -7.16 6.00 -0.67
CA ILE A 71 -6.14 6.83 -1.32
C ILE A 71 -6.03 8.15 -0.59
N GLU A 72 -4.79 8.55 -0.26
CA GLU A 72 -4.46 9.85 0.33
C GLU A 72 -3.33 10.51 -0.44
N ASP A 73 -3.50 11.80 -0.73
CA ASP A 73 -2.51 12.64 -1.41
C ASP A 73 -1.48 13.17 -0.41
N ASP A 74 -0.20 12.87 -0.63
CA ASP A 74 0.90 13.43 0.16
C ASP A 74 1.42 14.79 -0.36
N GLY A 75 0.90 15.25 -1.50
CA GLY A 75 1.24 16.55 -2.10
C GLY A 75 2.73 16.75 -2.36
N SER A 76 3.51 15.68 -2.43
CA SER A 76 4.99 15.70 -2.58
C SER A 76 5.71 16.42 -1.41
N THR A 77 5.09 16.55 -0.23
CA THR A 77 5.69 17.26 0.91
C THR A 77 5.65 16.45 2.21
N PRO A 78 6.68 16.55 3.08
CA PRO A 78 6.69 15.86 4.38
C PRO A 78 5.50 16.21 5.27
N ARG A 79 5.07 17.48 5.25
CA ARG A 79 3.93 17.97 6.08
C ARG A 79 2.62 17.32 5.66
N SER A 80 2.34 17.29 4.36
CA SER A 80 1.13 16.65 3.82
C SER A 80 1.16 15.14 4.03
N ALA A 81 2.34 14.51 3.90
CA ALA A 81 2.52 13.08 4.13
C ALA A 81 2.17 12.66 5.56
N ALA A 82 2.58 13.41 6.57
CA ALA A 82 2.20 13.14 7.96
C ALA A 82 0.69 13.20 8.17
N THR A 83 0.01 14.16 7.51
CA THR A 83 -1.45 14.26 7.55
C THR A 83 -2.12 13.10 6.80
N ALA A 84 -1.64 12.77 5.61
CA ALA A 84 -2.15 11.65 4.79
C ALA A 84 -1.98 10.31 5.53
N ALA A 85 -0.81 10.07 6.13
CA ALA A 85 -0.56 8.88 6.93
C ALA A 85 -1.54 8.77 8.12
N SER A 86 -1.76 9.88 8.85
CA SER A 86 -2.71 9.90 9.97
C SER A 86 -4.14 9.61 9.53
N ARG A 87 -4.54 10.04 8.33
CA ARG A 87 -5.87 9.75 7.76
C ARG A 87 -5.99 8.26 7.39
N LEU A 88 -4.95 7.66 6.81
CA LEU A 88 -4.93 6.23 6.51
C LEU A 88 -5.00 5.39 7.79
N VAL A 89 -4.31 5.80 8.86
CA VAL A 89 -4.44 5.17 10.19
C VAL A 89 -5.87 5.28 10.70
N ALA A 90 -6.47 6.46 10.63
CA ALA A 90 -7.86 6.68 11.06
C ALA A 90 -8.89 5.91 10.20
N ALA A 91 -8.57 5.62 8.94
CA ALA A 91 -9.38 4.79 8.06
C ALA A 91 -9.25 3.28 8.36
N ASP A 92 -8.40 2.89 9.30
CA ASP A 92 -8.18 1.50 9.71
C ASP A 92 -7.67 0.61 8.56
N VAL A 93 -6.64 1.09 7.83
CA VAL A 93 -5.97 0.29 6.80
C VAL A 93 -5.04 -0.72 7.45
N CYS A 94 -4.93 -1.93 6.91
CA CYS A 94 -4.04 -2.97 7.44
C CYS A 94 -2.58 -2.83 6.92
N ALA A 95 -2.39 -2.17 5.79
CA ALA A 95 -1.09 -1.88 5.19
C ALA A 95 -1.18 -0.60 4.36
N ALA A 96 -0.04 0.08 4.15
CA ALA A 96 0.09 1.26 3.31
C ALA A 96 1.14 1.05 2.21
N ILE A 97 0.77 1.33 0.97
CA ILE A 97 1.66 1.36 -0.20
C ILE A 97 2.06 2.81 -0.44
N GLY A 98 3.33 3.05 -0.74
CA GLY A 98 3.86 4.39 -1.04
C GLY A 98 4.83 4.87 0.05
N THR A 99 5.39 6.03 -0.10
CA THR A 99 5.19 6.99 -1.19
C THR A 99 6.42 7.06 -2.11
N TYR A 100 6.47 8.06 -3.01
CA TYR A 100 7.55 8.17 -4.01
C TYR A 100 8.80 8.85 -3.44
N GLY A 101 8.67 9.97 -2.74
CA GLY A 101 9.79 10.78 -2.24
C GLY A 101 10.35 10.32 -0.90
N SER A 102 11.68 10.24 -0.74
CA SER A 102 12.30 9.73 0.49
C SER A 102 11.99 10.58 1.73
N ALA A 103 12.02 11.91 1.64
CA ALA A 103 11.68 12.80 2.75
C ALA A 103 10.19 12.71 3.13
N VAL A 104 9.34 12.47 2.15
CA VAL A 104 7.90 12.29 2.30
C VAL A 104 7.61 10.96 2.99
N THR A 105 8.27 9.88 2.57
CA THR A 105 8.19 8.56 3.20
C THR A 105 8.67 8.62 4.66
N GLU A 106 9.78 9.30 4.92
CA GLU A 106 10.35 9.41 6.27
C GLU A 106 9.37 10.06 7.24
N ALA A 107 8.61 11.07 6.81
CA ALA A 107 7.62 11.76 7.63
C ALA A 107 6.42 10.88 8.04
N SER A 108 6.19 9.77 7.35
CA SER A 108 5.09 8.84 7.63
C SER A 108 5.52 7.57 8.39
N GLN A 109 6.82 7.27 8.44
CA GLN A 109 7.32 6.00 8.99
C GLN A 109 6.93 5.79 10.45
N ASP A 110 7.17 6.78 11.31
CA ASP A 110 6.88 6.68 12.75
C ASP A 110 5.37 6.53 12.98
N ILE A 111 4.53 7.23 12.21
CA ILE A 111 3.07 7.18 12.30
C ILE A 111 2.54 5.78 12.00
N TYR A 112 3.04 5.13 10.95
CA TYR A 112 2.62 3.77 10.60
C TYR A 112 3.19 2.73 11.57
N ASP A 113 4.45 2.87 12.00
CA ASP A 113 5.09 1.92 12.92
C ASP A 113 4.39 1.90 14.28
N GLU A 114 4.05 3.08 14.83
CA GLU A 114 3.27 3.24 16.07
C GLU A 114 1.86 2.66 15.95
N ALA A 115 1.21 2.84 14.79
CA ALA A 115 -0.11 2.27 14.50
C ALA A 115 -0.08 0.76 14.19
N GLY A 116 1.10 0.14 14.09
CA GLY A 116 1.21 -1.28 13.75
C GLY A 116 0.99 -1.59 12.26
N ILE A 117 0.99 -0.59 11.38
CA ILE A 117 0.70 -0.71 9.96
C ILE A 117 2.01 -0.98 9.19
N VAL A 118 2.00 -1.97 8.29
CA VAL A 118 3.12 -2.23 7.38
C VAL A 118 3.13 -1.17 6.28
N GLN A 119 4.28 -0.49 6.10
CA GLN A 119 4.50 0.45 5.00
C GLN A 119 5.44 -0.14 3.95
N ILE A 120 5.05 -0.08 2.68
CA ILE A 120 5.84 -0.53 1.53
C ILE A 120 6.17 0.67 0.64
N GLY A 121 7.40 1.19 0.77
CA GLY A 121 7.91 2.27 -0.08
C GLY A 121 8.15 1.80 -1.52
N THR A 122 7.75 2.59 -2.50
CA THR A 122 7.81 2.23 -3.92
C THR A 122 8.92 2.93 -4.69
N GLY A 123 9.20 4.21 -4.39
CA GLY A 123 10.22 5.02 -5.07
C GLY A 123 11.26 5.65 -4.14
N SER A 124 11.20 5.36 -2.86
CA SER A 124 12.00 6.04 -1.82
C SER A 124 13.33 5.35 -1.60
N THR A 125 14.40 5.85 -2.20
CA THR A 125 15.72 5.21 -2.33
C THR A 125 16.69 5.51 -1.19
N SER A 126 16.45 6.54 -0.38
CA SER A 126 17.40 6.97 0.66
C SER A 126 17.75 5.85 1.64
N ILE A 127 19.06 5.73 1.94
CA ILE A 127 19.62 4.72 2.84
C ILE A 127 19.00 4.82 4.25
N ARG A 128 18.77 6.06 4.74
CA ARG A 128 18.29 6.33 6.10
C ARG A 128 16.93 5.68 6.41
N LEU A 129 16.07 5.48 5.41
CA LEU A 129 14.73 4.91 5.62
C LEU A 129 14.75 3.50 6.23
N THR A 130 15.73 2.68 5.88
CA THR A 130 15.92 1.35 6.47
C THR A 130 17.01 1.32 7.55
N ALA A 131 17.88 2.34 7.62
CA ALA A 131 18.90 2.45 8.67
C ALA A 131 18.29 2.70 10.07
N LYS A 132 17.08 3.26 10.14
CA LYS A 132 16.32 3.45 11.39
C LYS A 132 15.94 2.13 12.10
N GLY A 133 15.95 1.00 11.37
CA GLY A 133 15.59 -0.31 11.92
C GLY A 133 14.09 -0.48 12.19
N MET A 134 13.25 0.26 11.50
CA MET A 134 11.78 0.12 11.57
C MET A 134 11.37 -1.30 11.22
N LYS A 135 10.55 -1.93 12.06
CA LYS A 135 10.13 -3.33 11.89
C LYS A 135 9.07 -3.51 10.80
N ARG A 136 8.34 -2.45 10.47
CA ARG A 136 7.19 -2.49 9.56
C ARG A 136 7.40 -1.70 8.28
N PHE A 137 8.62 -1.19 8.03
CA PHE A 137 8.95 -0.53 6.78
C PHE A 137 9.71 -1.45 5.85
N PHE A 138 9.22 -1.58 4.63
CA PHE A 138 9.84 -2.32 3.53
C PHE A 138 9.87 -1.42 2.29
N ARG A 139 10.70 -1.77 1.30
CA ARG A 139 10.71 -1.09 0.01
C ARG A 139 10.94 -2.05 -1.15
N THR A 140 10.41 -1.70 -2.31
CA THR A 140 10.58 -2.46 -3.55
C THR A 140 11.70 -1.91 -4.43
N CYS A 141 12.14 -0.68 -4.20
CA CYS A 141 13.23 -0.03 -4.91
C CYS A 141 14.59 -0.27 -4.24
N PRO A 142 15.71 -0.29 -5.00
CA PRO A 142 17.05 -0.37 -4.46
C PRO A 142 17.43 0.91 -3.71
N ARG A 143 18.41 0.80 -2.80
CA ARG A 143 18.97 1.93 -2.05
C ARG A 143 19.91 2.75 -2.91
N ASP A 144 20.12 4.02 -2.56
CA ASP A 144 21.02 4.94 -3.25
C ASP A 144 22.46 4.41 -3.33
N ASP A 145 22.96 3.77 -2.26
CA ASP A 145 24.32 3.19 -2.23
C ASP A 145 24.46 2.02 -3.22
N GLU A 146 23.44 1.17 -3.37
CA GLU A 146 23.45 0.10 -4.36
C GLU A 146 23.36 0.64 -5.78
N GLN A 147 22.55 1.66 -6.02
CA GLN A 147 22.49 2.34 -7.31
C GLN A 147 23.83 2.97 -7.67
N GLY A 148 24.50 3.64 -6.70
CA GLY A 148 25.84 4.20 -6.86
C GLY A 148 26.89 3.14 -7.20
N ARG A 149 26.87 1.99 -6.51
CA ARG A 149 27.77 0.87 -6.78
C ARG A 149 27.58 0.30 -8.19
N VAL A 150 26.32 0.10 -8.61
CA VAL A 150 26.01 -0.38 -9.97
C VAL A 150 26.44 0.64 -11.02
N ALA A 151 26.18 1.92 -10.81
CA ALA A 151 26.61 2.99 -11.71
C ALA A 151 28.13 3.01 -11.85
N GLN A 152 28.87 2.98 -10.75
CA GLN A 152 30.34 2.93 -10.74
C GLN A 152 30.87 1.73 -11.54
N SER A 153 30.36 0.53 -11.28
CA SER A 153 30.81 -0.70 -11.97
C SER A 153 30.50 -0.65 -13.47
N THR A 154 29.36 -0.12 -13.85
CA THR A 154 28.93 0.04 -15.24
C THR A 154 29.82 1.03 -15.98
N LEU A 155 30.06 2.20 -15.41
CA LEU A 155 30.93 3.23 -15.98
C LEU A 155 32.37 2.74 -16.15
N ALA A 156 32.89 2.00 -15.16
CA ALA A 156 34.20 1.37 -15.25
C ALA A 156 34.28 0.35 -16.38
N LYS A 157 33.24 -0.51 -16.53
CA LYS A 157 33.14 -1.50 -17.60
C LYS A 157 33.16 -0.87 -18.99
N PHE A 158 32.51 0.30 -19.16
CA PHE A 158 32.51 1.04 -20.42
C PHE A 158 33.75 1.93 -20.61
N GLY A 159 34.67 1.99 -19.65
CA GLY A 159 35.94 2.73 -19.74
C GLY A 159 35.81 4.24 -19.65
N PHE A 160 34.70 4.77 -19.12
CA PHE A 160 34.54 6.22 -18.92
C PHE A 160 35.57 6.77 -17.93
N LYS A 161 36.27 7.86 -18.30
CA LYS A 161 37.30 8.52 -17.49
C LYS A 161 36.85 9.85 -16.89
N LYS A 162 35.80 10.45 -17.41
CA LYS A 162 35.21 11.71 -16.95
C LYS A 162 33.71 11.57 -16.87
N ILE A 163 33.12 11.96 -15.75
CA ILE A 163 31.72 11.86 -15.44
C ILE A 163 31.27 13.24 -14.91
N ALA A 164 30.17 13.76 -15.39
CA ALA A 164 29.46 14.88 -14.78
C ALA A 164 28.36 14.35 -13.85
N ILE A 165 28.19 14.97 -12.70
CA ILE A 165 27.15 14.67 -11.72
C ILE A 165 26.32 15.93 -11.49
#